data_244598b2873f92237a781428b7fee6ed
#
_entry.id   244598b2873f92237a781428b7fee6ed
#
_cell.length_a   1.000
_cell.length_b   1.000
_cell.length_c   1.000
_cell.angle_alpha   90.00
_cell.angle_beta   90.00
_cell.angle_gamma   90.00
#
_symmetry.space_group_name_H-M   'P 1'
#
loop_
_entity.id
_entity.type
_entity.pdbx_description
1 polymer ?
#
loop_
_entity_poly.entity_id
_entity_poly.type
_entity_poly.pdbx_seq_one_letter_code
_entity_poly.pdbx_strand_id
1 'polypeptide(L)'
;CLSVGCGENTNTKVPPQATVEQAQPEKQVASPLSQEAQNQIDWMVRSGFYDYSDLFRTLCLEVFPDEEMDIKLVKQACDQRIQSWQREQKNWPAVTDCDRLDKAFEKLEEQGIISIQFAGNTQSDGYEIFEDTLHIHDHPASVIGYCFFHKQDLERVMDGKDLILSFGPVNPEDEKSRGPEIGKIIQQELEQAGLKVKWDGTFNERIRVTDMVWQKRNPACKPIDFDI
;
A
#
# COMPACT_ATOMS: atom_id res chain seq x y z
N CYS A 1 -65.12 83.02 0.51
CA CYS A 1 -64.23 83.11 -0.68
C CYS A 1 -63.58 81.77 -0.95
N LEU A 2 -64.10 81.06 -1.96
CA LEU A 2 -63.46 80.74 -3.23
C LEU A 2 -62.03 80.02 -3.06
N SER A 3 -61.74 78.94 -3.62
CA SER A 3 -62.10 78.22 -4.87
C SER A 3 -61.38 76.84 -4.83
N VAL A 4 -62.05 75.80 -5.25
CA VAL A 4 -61.84 74.93 -6.44
C VAL A 4 -60.35 74.60 -6.78
N GLY A 5 -60.07 73.34 -6.89
CA GLY A 5 -58.87 72.84 -7.53
C GLY A 5 -58.81 71.27 -7.59
N CYS A 6 -59.29 70.86 -8.69
CA CYS A 6 -59.19 69.53 -9.36
C CYS A 6 -58.13 68.53 -8.92
N GLY A 7 -58.60 67.33 -8.98
CA GLY A 7 -57.86 66.15 -8.85
C GLY A 7 -56.91 65.78 -10.02
N GLU A 8 -55.98 64.93 -9.75
CA GLU A 8 -55.39 64.06 -10.74
C GLU A 8 -55.05 62.73 -10.11
N ASN A 9 -55.73 61.77 -10.66
CA ASN A 9 -55.60 60.35 -10.31
C ASN A 9 -54.47 59.80 -11.14
N THR A 10 -53.26 59.63 -10.58
CA THR A 10 -52.16 58.96 -11.27
C THR A 10 -52.06 57.51 -10.79
N ASN A 11 -52.62 56.66 -11.62
CA ASN A 11 -52.58 55.25 -11.54
C ASN A 11 -51.12 54.74 -11.85
N THR A 12 -50.28 54.55 -10.84
CA THR A 12 -48.93 54.02 -11.01
C THR A 12 -49.05 52.54 -11.05
N LYS A 13 -48.95 51.99 -12.25
CA LYS A 13 -48.81 50.59 -12.56
C LYS A 13 -47.48 50.09 -11.98
N VAL A 14 -47.55 49.24 -10.95
CA VAL A 14 -46.37 48.45 -10.45
C VAL A 14 -46.03 47.43 -11.49
N PRO A 15 -44.76 47.34 -11.95
CA PRO A 15 -44.34 46.30 -12.87
C PRO A 15 -44.31 44.95 -12.15
N PRO A 16 -44.57 43.82 -12.84
CA PRO A 16 -44.53 42.48 -12.24
C PRO A 16 -43.13 42.14 -11.80
N GLN A 17 -43.00 41.72 -10.53
CA GLN A 17 -41.76 41.15 -10.00
C GLN A 17 -41.38 39.90 -10.82
N ALA A 18 -40.21 39.94 -11.42
CA ALA A 18 -39.61 38.77 -12.05
C ALA A 18 -39.38 37.71 -10.98
N THR A 19 -40.00 36.57 -11.13
CA THR A 19 -39.76 35.37 -10.36
C THR A 19 -38.29 34.95 -10.62
N VAL A 20 -37.46 35.09 -9.60
CA VAL A 20 -36.10 34.53 -9.64
C VAL A 20 -36.26 33.01 -9.62
N GLU A 21 -36.12 32.42 -10.77
CA GLU A 21 -36.01 30.98 -10.95
C GLU A 21 -34.75 30.56 -10.19
N GLN A 22 -34.90 29.86 -9.05
CA GLN A 22 -33.79 29.29 -8.31
C GLN A 22 -33.15 28.24 -9.21
N ALA A 23 -31.98 28.58 -9.71
CA ALA A 23 -31.11 27.62 -10.39
C ALA A 23 -30.89 26.43 -9.44
N GLN A 24 -31.38 25.27 -9.82
CA GLN A 24 -31.03 24.02 -9.14
C GLN A 24 -29.52 23.86 -9.21
N PRO A 25 -28.85 23.43 -8.10
CA PRO A 25 -27.42 23.17 -8.16
C PRO A 25 -27.18 22.11 -9.24
N GLU A 26 -26.40 22.48 -10.24
CA GLU A 26 -25.92 21.55 -11.24
C GLU A 26 -25.29 20.36 -10.48
N LYS A 27 -25.81 19.16 -10.74
CA LYS A 27 -25.13 17.93 -10.29
C LYS A 27 -23.71 18.00 -10.82
N GLN A 28 -22.76 18.30 -9.93
CA GLN A 28 -21.34 18.14 -10.23
C GLN A 28 -21.15 16.71 -10.73
N VAL A 29 -20.84 16.58 -12.01
CA VAL A 29 -20.41 15.32 -12.58
C VAL A 29 -19.06 15.04 -11.91
N ALA A 30 -19.01 14.03 -11.05
CA ALA A 30 -17.79 13.65 -10.35
C ALA A 30 -16.67 13.46 -11.39
N SER A 31 -15.58 14.16 -11.20
CA SER A 31 -14.40 14.00 -12.07
C SER A 31 -13.91 12.55 -11.98
N PRO A 32 -13.53 11.92 -13.09
CA PRO A 32 -13.01 10.56 -13.07
C PRO A 32 -11.75 10.51 -12.16
N LEU A 33 -11.54 9.36 -11.51
CA LEU A 33 -10.39 9.14 -10.66
C LEU A 33 -9.09 9.38 -11.47
N SER A 34 -8.14 10.13 -10.90
CA SER A 34 -6.88 10.44 -11.59
C SER A 34 -6.12 9.16 -11.98
N GLN A 35 -5.31 9.23 -13.04
CA GLN A 35 -4.48 8.09 -13.43
C GLN A 35 -3.52 7.69 -12.33
N GLU A 36 -3.03 8.64 -11.56
CA GLU A 36 -2.14 8.41 -10.44
C GLU A 36 -2.84 7.60 -9.33
N ALA A 37 -4.07 7.97 -8.97
CA ALA A 37 -4.86 7.21 -8.01
C ALA A 37 -5.15 5.78 -8.50
N GLN A 38 -5.46 5.60 -9.79
CA GLN A 38 -5.64 4.27 -10.38
C GLN A 38 -4.35 3.43 -10.33
N ASN A 39 -3.21 4.03 -10.63
CA ASN A 39 -1.91 3.37 -10.54
C ASN A 39 -1.57 2.97 -9.10
N GLN A 40 -1.89 3.84 -8.14
CA GLN A 40 -1.69 3.55 -6.72
C GLN A 40 -2.57 2.39 -6.25
N ILE A 41 -3.84 2.35 -6.64
CA ILE A 41 -4.74 1.22 -6.36
C ILE A 41 -4.17 -0.08 -6.97
N ASP A 42 -3.74 -0.05 -8.23
CA ASP A 42 -3.13 -1.21 -8.88
C ASP A 42 -1.92 -1.73 -8.11
N TRP A 43 -1.01 -0.83 -7.74
CA TRP A 43 0.18 -1.17 -6.97
C TRP A 43 -0.17 -1.79 -5.63
N MET A 44 -1.06 -1.17 -4.85
CA MET A 44 -1.46 -1.65 -3.52
C MET A 44 -2.11 -3.03 -3.58
N VAL A 45 -3.03 -3.26 -4.53
CA VAL A 45 -3.68 -4.57 -4.73
C VAL A 45 -2.66 -5.65 -5.13
N ARG A 46 -1.75 -5.33 -6.05
CA ARG A 46 -0.72 -6.27 -6.53
C ARG A 46 0.35 -6.56 -5.50
N SER A 47 0.65 -5.61 -4.62
CA SER A 47 1.64 -5.79 -3.55
C SER A 47 1.28 -6.96 -2.62
N GLY A 48 -0.01 -7.14 -2.34
CA GLY A 48 -0.53 -8.20 -1.49
C GLY A 48 -0.46 -7.91 0.01
N PHE A 49 -0.16 -6.66 0.42
CA PHE A 49 -0.01 -6.25 1.82
C PHE A 49 -1.15 -5.40 2.37
N TYR A 50 -2.04 -4.91 1.52
CA TYR A 50 -3.15 -4.06 1.93
C TYR A 50 -4.45 -4.84 1.98
N ASP A 51 -5.16 -4.78 3.10
CA ASP A 51 -6.54 -5.22 3.15
C ASP A 51 -7.47 -4.16 2.52
N TYR A 52 -8.77 -4.43 2.48
CA TYR A 52 -9.72 -3.51 1.85
C TYR A 52 -9.80 -2.15 2.56
N SER A 53 -9.75 -2.14 3.89
CA SER A 53 -9.79 -0.92 4.69
C SER A 53 -8.52 -0.11 4.54
N ASP A 54 -7.37 -0.79 4.49
CA ASP A 54 -6.06 -0.18 4.26
C ASP A 54 -5.97 0.51 2.90
N LEU A 55 -6.56 -0.07 1.84
CA LEU A 55 -6.63 0.58 0.52
C LEU A 55 -7.26 1.96 0.61
N PHE A 56 -8.42 2.09 1.28
CA PHE A 56 -9.11 3.37 1.41
C PHE A 56 -8.34 4.35 2.29
N ARG A 57 -7.91 3.88 3.46
CA ARG A 57 -7.17 4.72 4.41
C ARG A 57 -5.92 5.29 3.78
N THR A 58 -5.09 4.42 3.18
CA THR A 58 -3.83 4.83 2.58
C THR A 58 -4.07 5.75 1.38
N LEU A 59 -5.01 5.41 0.50
CA LEU A 59 -5.30 6.23 -0.67
C LEU A 59 -5.79 7.63 -0.29
N CYS A 60 -6.79 7.73 0.57
CA CYS A 60 -7.47 8.99 0.87
C CYS A 60 -6.77 9.83 1.95
N LEU A 61 -6.03 9.21 2.88
CA LEU A 61 -5.44 9.92 4.01
C LEU A 61 -3.91 10.09 3.92
N GLU A 62 -3.23 9.20 3.21
CA GLU A 62 -1.77 9.21 3.18
C GLU A 62 -1.21 9.64 1.82
N VAL A 63 -1.80 9.15 0.72
CA VAL A 63 -1.29 9.41 -0.64
C VAL A 63 -1.89 10.69 -1.22
N PHE A 64 -3.20 10.90 -1.06
CA PHE A 64 -3.93 12.04 -1.59
C PHE A 64 -4.73 12.77 -0.49
N PRO A 65 -4.07 13.24 0.60
CA PRO A 65 -4.77 13.80 1.77
C PRO A 65 -5.52 15.09 1.47
N ASP A 66 -5.06 15.84 0.47
CA ASP A 66 -5.61 17.15 0.09
C ASP A 66 -6.58 17.08 -1.10
N GLU A 67 -6.79 15.88 -1.68
CA GLU A 67 -7.72 15.70 -2.79
C GLU A 67 -9.12 15.34 -2.30
N GLU A 68 -10.13 16.06 -2.81
CA GLU A 68 -11.53 15.75 -2.58
C GLU A 68 -11.95 14.59 -3.50
N MET A 69 -11.69 13.35 -3.06
CA MET A 69 -12.00 12.15 -3.82
C MET A 69 -13.47 11.76 -3.66
N ASP A 70 -14.13 11.41 -4.77
CA ASP A 70 -15.43 10.75 -4.72
C ASP A 70 -15.23 9.30 -4.22
N ILE A 71 -15.63 9.06 -2.97
CA ILE A 71 -15.50 7.75 -2.30
C ILE A 71 -16.18 6.63 -3.09
N LYS A 72 -17.27 6.91 -3.81
CA LYS A 72 -17.94 5.92 -4.66
C LYS A 72 -17.09 5.50 -5.84
N LEU A 73 -16.38 6.45 -6.47
CA LEU A 73 -15.47 6.16 -7.55
C LEU A 73 -14.23 5.39 -7.04
N VAL A 74 -13.69 5.77 -5.88
CA VAL A 74 -12.60 5.03 -5.23
C VAL A 74 -13.02 3.59 -4.95
N LYS A 75 -14.21 3.40 -4.33
CA LYS A 75 -14.76 2.07 -4.06
C LYS A 75 -14.88 1.25 -5.34
N GLN A 76 -15.49 1.81 -6.37
CA GLN A 76 -15.68 1.13 -7.64
C GLN A 76 -14.34 0.71 -8.28
N ALA A 77 -13.33 1.59 -8.25
CA ALA A 77 -12.01 1.30 -8.80
C ALA A 77 -11.30 0.18 -8.00
N CYS A 78 -11.34 0.23 -6.67
CA CYS A 78 -10.80 -0.82 -5.81
C CYS A 78 -11.49 -2.17 -6.08
N ASP A 79 -12.82 -2.21 -6.09
CA ASP A 79 -13.60 -3.43 -6.34
C ASP A 79 -13.26 -4.05 -7.70
N GLN A 80 -13.22 -3.24 -8.76
CA GLN A 80 -12.87 -3.68 -10.11
C GLN A 80 -11.45 -4.24 -10.17
N ARG A 81 -10.48 -3.55 -9.54
CA ARG A 81 -9.09 -4.00 -9.56
C ARG A 81 -8.89 -5.28 -8.76
N ILE A 82 -9.49 -5.39 -7.58
CA ILE A 82 -9.45 -6.61 -6.76
C ILE A 82 -10.06 -7.79 -7.52
N GLN A 83 -11.23 -7.62 -8.12
CA GLN A 83 -11.88 -8.68 -8.91
C GLN A 83 -11.02 -9.10 -10.11
N SER A 84 -10.37 -8.14 -10.78
CA SER A 84 -9.43 -8.46 -11.87
C SER A 84 -8.25 -9.27 -11.35
N TRP A 85 -7.64 -8.85 -10.24
CA TRP A 85 -6.52 -9.53 -9.62
C TRP A 85 -6.87 -10.95 -9.16
N GLN A 86 -8.06 -11.15 -8.59
CA GLN A 86 -8.57 -12.47 -8.23
C GLN A 86 -8.77 -13.38 -9.45
N ARG A 87 -9.16 -12.82 -10.62
CA ARG A 87 -9.22 -13.59 -11.87
C ARG A 87 -7.84 -13.99 -12.37
N GLU A 88 -6.87 -13.08 -12.31
CA GLU A 88 -5.47 -13.35 -12.67
C GLU A 88 -4.87 -14.48 -11.81
N GLN A 89 -5.15 -14.47 -10.49
CA GLN A 89 -4.68 -15.49 -9.54
C GLN A 89 -5.11 -16.93 -9.89
N LYS A 90 -6.21 -17.11 -10.63
CA LYS A 90 -6.66 -18.45 -11.06
C LYS A 90 -5.69 -19.14 -12.01
N ASN A 91 -4.84 -18.36 -12.68
CA ASN A 91 -3.83 -18.85 -13.62
C ASN A 91 -2.45 -19.00 -12.98
N TRP A 92 -2.30 -18.68 -11.69
CA TRP A 92 -1.02 -18.79 -10.99
C TRP A 92 -0.71 -20.23 -10.62
N PRO A 93 0.57 -20.60 -10.48
CA PRO A 93 0.95 -21.91 -9.97
C PRO A 93 0.37 -22.11 -8.56
N ALA A 94 0.18 -23.37 -8.16
CA ALA A 94 -0.32 -23.72 -6.82
C ALA A 94 0.59 -23.15 -5.71
N VAL A 95 1.91 -23.17 -5.94
CA VAL A 95 2.91 -22.56 -5.07
C VAL A 95 3.63 -21.49 -5.87
N THR A 96 3.48 -20.22 -5.47
CA THR A 96 4.16 -19.06 -6.07
C THR A 96 5.53 -18.83 -5.44
N ASP A 97 6.34 -17.93 -6.03
CA ASP A 97 7.60 -17.53 -5.40
C ASP A 97 7.36 -16.73 -4.11
N CYS A 98 6.22 -16.03 -3.99
CA CYS A 98 5.84 -15.39 -2.73
C CYS A 98 5.51 -16.43 -1.64
N ASP A 99 4.83 -17.53 -1.97
CA ASP A 99 4.59 -18.63 -1.01
C ASP A 99 5.91 -19.28 -0.55
N ARG A 100 6.91 -19.37 -1.45
CA ARG A 100 8.26 -19.86 -1.11
C ARG A 100 9.01 -18.88 -0.19
N LEU A 101 8.87 -17.57 -0.46
CA LEU A 101 9.46 -16.54 0.38
C LEU A 101 8.84 -16.55 1.78
N ASP A 102 7.51 -16.65 1.88
CA ASP A 102 6.79 -16.75 3.15
C ASP A 102 7.34 -17.94 3.96
N LYS A 103 7.48 -19.12 3.33
CA LYS A 103 8.03 -20.31 3.98
C LYS A 103 9.48 -20.14 4.43
N ALA A 104 10.32 -19.46 3.63
CA ALA A 104 11.70 -19.20 4.03
C ALA A 104 11.76 -18.27 5.24
N PHE A 105 10.94 -17.24 5.27
CA PHE A 105 10.85 -16.30 6.38
C PHE A 105 10.35 -16.97 7.67
N GLU A 106 9.34 -17.86 7.59
CA GLU A 106 8.93 -18.69 8.72
C GLU A 106 10.10 -19.54 9.28
N LYS A 107 10.93 -20.11 8.40
CA LYS A 107 12.10 -20.90 8.82
C LYS A 107 13.22 -20.06 9.43
N LEU A 108 13.37 -18.83 9.00
CA LEU A 108 14.30 -17.88 9.61
C LEU A 108 13.84 -17.49 11.03
N GLU A 109 12.55 -17.25 11.24
CA GLU A 109 11.98 -17.01 12.58
C GLU A 109 12.24 -18.18 13.55
N GLU A 110 12.07 -19.43 13.08
CA GLU A 110 12.37 -20.64 13.88
C GLU A 110 13.87 -20.71 14.31
N GLN A 111 14.75 -20.03 13.56
CA GLN A 111 16.19 -19.98 13.84
C GLN A 111 16.62 -18.70 14.59
N GLY A 112 15.67 -17.90 15.04
CA GLY A 112 15.93 -16.67 15.79
C GLY A 112 16.33 -15.47 14.91
N ILE A 113 15.97 -15.47 13.62
CA ILE A 113 16.16 -14.34 12.73
C ILE A 113 14.81 -13.67 12.50
N ILE A 114 14.59 -12.49 13.09
CA ILE A 114 13.37 -11.70 12.85
C ILE A 114 13.28 -11.36 11.37
N SER A 115 12.20 -11.82 10.73
CA SER A 115 12.02 -11.74 9.28
C SER A 115 10.80 -10.90 8.92
N ILE A 116 11.00 -9.71 8.34
CA ILE A 116 9.94 -8.72 8.12
C ILE A 116 9.76 -8.47 6.63
N GLN A 117 8.55 -8.74 6.15
CA GLN A 117 8.16 -8.37 4.79
C GLN A 117 7.55 -6.97 4.79
N PHE A 118 7.88 -6.16 3.78
CA PHE A 118 7.36 -4.82 3.62
C PHE A 118 7.58 -3.92 4.87
N ALA A 119 8.83 -3.89 5.34
CA ALA A 119 9.26 -3.14 6.52
C ALA A 119 9.42 -1.64 6.19
N GLY A 120 8.31 -0.91 6.19
CA GLY A 120 8.28 0.53 5.93
C GLY A 120 8.61 0.93 4.47
N ASN A 121 8.90 2.20 4.26
CA ASN A 121 9.16 2.77 2.94
C ASN A 121 10.62 2.70 2.52
N THR A 122 11.53 2.81 3.49
CA THR A 122 12.98 2.89 3.30
C THR A 122 13.73 1.87 4.15
N GLN A 123 15.01 1.72 3.87
CA GLN A 123 15.87 0.85 4.68
C GLN A 123 15.95 1.32 6.15
N SER A 124 15.94 2.63 6.40
CA SER A 124 15.93 3.17 7.76
C SER A 124 14.67 2.79 8.53
N ASP A 125 13.49 2.91 7.87
CA ASP A 125 12.22 2.47 8.47
C ASP A 125 12.27 0.97 8.82
N GLY A 126 12.88 0.18 7.94
CA GLY A 126 13.05 -1.26 8.18
C GLY A 126 13.87 -1.58 9.43
N TYR A 127 14.92 -0.80 9.71
CA TYR A 127 15.67 -0.95 10.95
C TYR A 127 14.87 -0.54 12.17
N GLU A 128 14.14 0.56 12.12
CA GLU A 128 13.27 1.01 13.23
C GLU A 128 12.20 -0.05 13.53
N ILE A 129 11.54 -0.59 12.50
CA ILE A 129 10.54 -1.65 12.66
C ILE A 129 11.16 -2.93 13.24
N PHE A 130 12.39 -3.27 12.84
CA PHE A 130 13.11 -4.41 13.43
C PHE A 130 13.39 -4.17 14.92
N GLU A 131 13.89 -2.99 15.30
CA GLU A 131 14.16 -2.64 16.71
C GLU A 131 12.88 -2.70 17.55
N ASP A 132 11.78 -2.14 17.06
CA ASP A 132 10.48 -2.21 17.72
C ASP A 132 9.99 -3.65 17.85
N THR A 133 10.13 -4.47 16.81
CA THR A 133 9.77 -5.89 16.82
C THR A 133 10.60 -6.68 17.84
N LEU A 134 11.90 -6.42 17.89
CA LEU A 134 12.81 -7.04 18.86
C LEU A 134 12.44 -6.66 20.30
N HIS A 135 12.06 -5.38 20.51
CA HIS A 135 11.69 -4.87 21.84
C HIS A 135 10.44 -5.55 22.42
N ILE A 136 9.47 -5.89 21.57
CA ILE A 136 8.23 -6.55 21.97
C ILE A 136 8.27 -8.09 21.83
N HIS A 137 9.40 -8.65 21.37
CA HIS A 137 9.55 -10.08 21.17
C HIS A 137 9.50 -10.84 22.50
N ASP A 138 8.78 -11.96 22.55
CA ASP A 138 8.62 -12.77 23.78
C ASP A 138 9.96 -13.26 24.35
N HIS A 139 10.92 -13.56 23.48
CA HIS A 139 12.24 -14.08 23.84
C HIS A 139 13.36 -13.32 23.11
N PRO A 140 13.59 -12.02 23.42
CA PRO A 140 14.56 -11.21 22.68
C PRO A 140 16.00 -11.75 22.78
N ALA A 141 16.34 -12.45 23.86
CA ALA A 141 17.68 -13.07 24.03
C ALA A 141 17.92 -14.26 23.08
N SER A 142 16.90 -14.83 22.46
CA SER A 142 17.05 -15.90 21.45
C SER A 142 17.22 -15.38 20.04
N VAL A 143 17.01 -14.08 19.81
CA VAL A 143 17.14 -13.46 18.50
C VAL A 143 18.63 -13.27 18.20
N ILE A 144 19.06 -13.76 17.04
CA ILE A 144 20.47 -13.71 16.59
C ILE A 144 20.68 -12.68 15.47
N GLY A 145 19.60 -12.28 14.77
CA GLY A 145 19.71 -11.36 13.65
C GLY A 145 18.36 -10.99 13.04
N TYR A 146 18.40 -10.33 11.93
CA TYR A 146 17.24 -9.87 11.17
C TYR A 146 17.39 -10.07 9.67
N CYS A 147 16.24 -10.11 8.98
CA CYS A 147 16.13 -10.11 7.53
C CYS A 147 14.86 -9.33 7.13
N PHE A 148 14.95 -8.35 6.25
CA PHE A 148 13.77 -7.63 5.78
C PHE A 148 13.93 -7.09 4.36
N PHE A 149 12.80 -6.76 3.74
CA PHE A 149 12.72 -5.87 2.58
C PHE A 149 11.69 -4.76 2.82
N HIS A 150 11.91 -3.61 2.22
CA HIS A 150 11.05 -2.43 2.35
C HIS A 150 10.30 -2.12 1.03
N LYS A 151 9.47 -1.06 1.02
CA LYS A 151 8.64 -0.68 -0.13
C LYS A 151 9.44 -0.55 -1.43
N GLN A 152 10.61 0.10 -1.42
CA GLN A 152 11.41 0.29 -2.63
C GLN A 152 11.94 -1.04 -3.20
N ASP A 153 12.28 -2.01 -2.34
CA ASP A 153 12.69 -3.35 -2.78
C ASP A 153 11.50 -4.13 -3.36
N LEU A 154 10.29 -3.94 -2.79
CA LEU A 154 9.05 -4.50 -3.31
C LEU A 154 8.69 -3.91 -4.68
N GLU A 155 8.78 -2.59 -4.85
CA GLU A 155 8.58 -1.93 -6.15
C GLU A 155 9.52 -2.50 -7.21
N ARG A 156 10.78 -2.74 -6.86
CA ARG A 156 11.77 -3.33 -7.78
C ARG A 156 11.35 -4.72 -8.26
N VAL A 157 10.96 -5.62 -7.36
CA VAL A 157 10.57 -6.98 -7.74
C VAL A 157 9.24 -7.02 -8.50
N MET A 158 8.32 -6.14 -8.20
CA MET A 158 7.07 -5.97 -8.95
C MET A 158 7.31 -5.46 -10.38
N ASP A 159 8.42 -4.75 -10.60
CA ASP A 159 8.92 -4.32 -11.91
C ASP A 159 9.78 -5.39 -12.61
N GLY A 160 9.83 -6.61 -12.09
CA GLY A 160 10.58 -7.72 -12.67
C GLY A 160 12.10 -7.66 -12.44
N LYS A 161 12.55 -6.90 -11.43
CA LYS A 161 13.94 -6.86 -10.98
C LYS A 161 14.14 -7.78 -9.77
N ASP A 162 15.38 -7.93 -9.31
CA ASP A 162 15.67 -8.71 -8.11
C ASP A 162 15.02 -8.10 -6.86
N LEU A 163 14.47 -8.96 -5.98
CA LEU A 163 14.13 -8.57 -4.62
C LEU A 163 15.43 -8.48 -3.81
N ILE A 164 15.60 -7.37 -3.08
CA ILE A 164 16.80 -7.13 -2.29
C ILE A 164 16.45 -7.22 -0.81
N LEU A 165 17.20 -8.02 -0.06
CA LEU A 165 17.00 -8.22 1.36
C LEU A 165 18.11 -7.53 2.16
N SER A 166 17.73 -6.73 3.14
CA SER A 166 18.61 -6.23 4.19
C SER A 166 18.67 -7.25 5.32
N PHE A 167 19.85 -7.44 5.91
CA PHE A 167 20.05 -8.43 6.96
C PHE A 167 21.21 -8.03 7.86
N GLY A 168 21.30 -8.65 9.03
CA GLY A 168 22.42 -8.46 9.93
C GLY A 168 22.23 -9.15 11.28
N PRO A 169 23.24 -9.11 12.15
CA PRO A 169 23.13 -9.51 13.55
C PRO A 169 22.37 -8.45 14.35
N VAL A 170 21.85 -8.84 15.52
CA VAL A 170 21.18 -7.91 16.45
C VAL A 170 22.10 -6.77 16.91
N ASN A 171 23.36 -7.08 17.22
CA ASN A 171 24.32 -6.07 17.63
C ASN A 171 25.08 -5.51 16.42
N PRO A 172 24.98 -4.22 16.10
CA PRO A 172 25.71 -3.61 14.98
C PRO A 172 27.24 -3.75 15.07
N GLU A 173 27.82 -3.86 16.27
CA GLU A 173 29.25 -4.06 16.45
C GLU A 173 29.73 -5.42 15.88
N ASP A 174 28.80 -6.39 15.77
CA ASP A 174 29.08 -7.74 15.27
C ASP A 174 28.87 -7.89 13.75
N GLU A 175 28.50 -6.85 13.02
CA GLU A 175 28.15 -6.91 11.59
C GLU A 175 29.25 -7.58 10.74
N LYS A 176 30.52 -7.22 10.97
CA LYS A 176 31.65 -7.75 10.20
C LYS A 176 31.97 -9.21 10.55
N SER A 177 31.75 -9.60 11.81
CA SER A 177 32.09 -10.93 12.32
C SER A 177 30.97 -11.93 12.12
N ARG A 178 29.73 -11.56 12.43
CA ARG A 178 28.54 -12.42 12.40
C ARG A 178 27.62 -12.18 11.21
N GLY A 179 27.68 -11.01 10.55
CA GLY A 179 26.88 -10.72 9.39
C GLY A 179 26.96 -11.79 8.30
N PRO A 180 28.16 -12.26 7.90
CA PRO A 180 28.28 -13.36 6.92
C PRO A 180 27.64 -14.67 7.37
N GLU A 181 27.63 -14.98 8.67
CA GLU A 181 26.98 -16.17 9.21
C GLU A 181 25.45 -16.08 9.10
N ILE A 182 24.88 -14.94 9.48
CA ILE A 182 23.45 -14.64 9.33
C ILE A 182 23.05 -14.69 7.85
N GLY A 183 23.79 -14.02 6.97
CA GLY A 183 23.55 -14.03 5.53
C GLY A 183 23.56 -15.43 4.93
N LYS A 184 24.46 -16.32 5.42
CA LYS A 184 24.51 -17.71 4.98
C LYS A 184 23.28 -18.52 5.39
N ILE A 185 22.77 -18.31 6.60
CA ILE A 185 21.52 -18.95 7.06
C ILE A 185 20.38 -18.50 6.15
N ILE A 186 20.25 -17.18 5.90
CA ILE A 186 19.22 -16.62 5.05
C ILE A 186 19.30 -17.19 3.62
N GLN A 187 20.49 -17.21 3.03
CA GLN A 187 20.70 -17.81 1.71
C GLN A 187 20.24 -19.27 1.68
N GLN A 188 20.60 -20.06 2.66
CA GLN A 188 20.25 -21.48 2.73
C GLN A 188 18.74 -21.71 2.80
N GLU A 189 18.01 -20.94 3.63
CA GLU A 189 16.57 -21.10 3.74
C GLU A 189 15.83 -20.66 2.48
N LEU A 190 16.27 -19.57 1.83
CA LEU A 190 15.72 -19.12 0.56
C LEU A 190 15.94 -20.19 -0.55
N GLU A 191 17.15 -20.75 -0.65
CA GLU A 191 17.49 -21.79 -1.63
C GLU A 191 16.74 -23.10 -1.36
N GLN A 192 16.58 -23.52 -0.09
CA GLN A 192 15.78 -24.68 0.30
C GLN A 192 14.28 -24.51 0.00
N ALA A 193 13.78 -23.30 0.08
CA ALA A 193 12.41 -22.97 -0.34
C ALA A 193 12.25 -23.00 -1.87
N GLY A 194 13.34 -23.09 -2.64
CA GLY A 194 13.35 -23.16 -4.09
C GLY A 194 13.46 -21.80 -4.79
N LEU A 195 13.92 -20.77 -4.09
CA LEU A 195 14.24 -19.47 -4.65
C LEU A 195 15.68 -19.43 -5.16
N LYS A 196 15.94 -18.59 -6.16
CA LYS A 196 17.29 -18.37 -6.67
C LYS A 196 17.93 -17.20 -5.95
N VAL A 197 19.11 -17.42 -5.38
CA VAL A 197 19.80 -16.40 -4.58
C VAL A 197 21.12 -16.02 -5.23
N LYS A 198 21.43 -14.73 -5.21
CA LYS A 198 22.74 -14.17 -5.56
C LYS A 198 23.24 -13.32 -4.39
N TRP A 199 24.40 -13.73 -3.85
CA TRP A 199 25.08 -13.02 -2.77
C TRP A 199 26.57 -13.37 -2.81
N ASP A 200 27.43 -12.43 -2.44
CA ASP A 200 28.88 -12.61 -2.50
C ASP A 200 29.49 -13.21 -1.22
N GLY A 201 28.65 -13.49 -0.21
CA GLY A 201 29.07 -14.05 1.06
C GLY A 201 29.60 -13.02 2.05
N THR A 202 29.51 -11.72 1.75
CA THR A 202 29.99 -10.63 2.64
C THR A 202 28.84 -9.81 3.19
N PHE A 203 29.08 -9.12 4.30
CA PHE A 203 28.09 -8.18 4.86
C PHE A 203 28.00 -6.86 4.06
N ASN A 204 28.94 -6.60 3.15
CA ASN A 204 28.95 -5.36 2.36
C ASN A 204 27.89 -5.36 1.24
N GLU A 205 27.41 -6.52 0.83
CA GLU A 205 26.40 -6.68 -0.21
C GLU A 205 25.11 -7.28 0.35
N ARG A 206 23.97 -6.70 -0.03
CA ARG A 206 22.66 -7.24 0.33
C ARG A 206 22.35 -8.50 -0.46
N ILE A 207 21.59 -9.42 0.13
CA ILE A 207 21.14 -10.65 -0.53
C ILE A 207 20.11 -10.29 -1.61
N ARG A 208 20.21 -10.94 -2.77
CA ARG A 208 19.27 -10.78 -3.90
C ARG A 208 18.56 -12.10 -4.19
N VAL A 209 17.24 -12.04 -4.22
CA VAL A 209 16.41 -13.11 -4.79
C VAL A 209 16.18 -12.78 -6.26
N THR A 210 16.73 -13.60 -7.16
CA THR A 210 16.73 -13.33 -8.62
C THR A 210 15.64 -14.12 -9.32
N ASP A 211 15.20 -13.64 -10.49
CA ASP A 211 14.18 -14.29 -11.33
C ASP A 211 12.85 -14.54 -10.58
N MET A 212 12.56 -13.78 -9.55
CA MET A 212 11.34 -13.91 -8.74
C MET A 212 10.14 -13.29 -9.46
N VAL A 213 9.06 -14.05 -9.54
CA VAL A 213 7.77 -13.54 -10.04
C VAL A 213 6.90 -13.16 -8.85
N TRP A 214 6.61 -11.85 -8.71
CA TRP A 214 5.79 -11.37 -7.60
C TRP A 214 4.31 -11.72 -7.81
N GLN A 215 3.84 -12.71 -7.09
CA GLN A 215 2.48 -13.24 -7.13
C GLN A 215 1.99 -13.53 -5.70
N LYS A 216 1.84 -12.47 -4.90
CA LYS A 216 1.39 -12.58 -3.51
C LYS A 216 -0.14 -12.58 -3.43
N ARG A 217 -0.69 -13.68 -2.88
CA ARG A 217 -2.12 -13.80 -2.58
C ARG A 217 -2.43 -13.03 -1.31
N ASN A 218 -3.51 -12.28 -1.33
CA ASN A 218 -4.04 -11.63 -0.13
C ASN A 218 -5.53 -11.96 0.03
N PRO A 219 -5.89 -12.99 0.81
CA PRO A 219 -7.29 -13.35 1.06
C PRO A 219 -8.06 -12.32 1.88
N ALA A 220 -7.38 -11.42 2.59
CA ALA A 220 -8.00 -10.32 3.33
C ALA A 220 -8.44 -9.16 2.43
N CYS A 221 -7.83 -9.01 1.25
CA CYS A 221 -8.21 -7.99 0.27
C CYS A 221 -9.46 -8.43 -0.49
N LYS A 222 -10.63 -8.22 0.12
CA LYS A 222 -11.96 -8.54 -0.45
C LYS A 222 -12.84 -7.31 -0.39
N PRO A 223 -13.66 -7.06 -1.43
CA PRO A 223 -14.67 -6.01 -1.36
C PRO A 223 -15.55 -6.14 -0.12
N ILE A 224 -15.77 -5.02 0.54
CA ILE A 224 -16.66 -4.93 1.70
C ILE A 224 -17.85 -4.07 1.27
N ASP A 225 -19.07 -4.56 1.56
CA ASP A 225 -20.26 -3.75 1.39
C ASP A 225 -20.38 -2.82 2.62
N PHE A 226 -20.19 -1.54 2.38
CA PHE A 226 -20.52 -0.49 3.32
C PHE A 226 -21.38 0.54 2.60
N ASP A 227 -22.42 0.99 3.27
CA ASP A 227 -23.32 2.05 2.77
C ASP A 227 -22.55 3.38 2.81
N ILE A 228 -22.41 4.01 1.62
CA ILE A 228 -21.78 5.33 1.43
C ILE A 228 -22.87 6.36 1.10
#